data_24949ba40fd5eb95ee57da930e7ef440
#
_entry.id   24949ba40fd5eb95ee57da930e7ef440
#
_cell.length_a   1.000
_cell.length_b   1.000
_cell.length_c   1.000
_cell.angle_alpha   90.00
_cell.angle_beta   90.00
_cell.angle_gamma   90.00
#
_symmetry.space_group_name_H-M   'P 1'
#
loop_
_entity.id
_entity.type
_entity.pdbx_description
1 polymer ?
#
loop_
_entity_poly.entity_id
_entity_poly.type
_entity_poly.pdbx_seq_one_letter_code
_entity_poly.pdbx_strand_id
1 'polypeptide(L)'
;MANSPFSNPAATLGDAARFGEIRSRIFFLIGALVVYRIGTFIPVPGINPAEVARFFGDRSNTILGIVNMFSGGALSRLSIFAMGVMPYISASIIIQMMSMVVPSLMELRKEGESGRRKITEYTRYGTVILALFQSFAAAGALEKGGMTLIAGWPFLVIATLTMTTGTLFLMWLGEQITERGIGNGISMIILSGIVAGLPGAVGNTMESVSNGEMPGPVALLLLILVIGVTAFVVFMERAQRRIPVDYAKRQVGRRMYAGQSTHLPFKINMSGVIPPIFASSLLLFPATIASFLGGNTDSWYANIAQDVAAALGYGQPLHLVIYAVLIIFFCFFYTALVFNARDTADNLKKSGAFVRGIRPGQQTAEYIDQVLTRLTLWGALYVTAVCLIPEILISWYGVPFRFGGTLLLIVVVVVMDFMSQLNAHMMSHHYPGLLKKANLLGYGRSGPGG
;
A
#
# COMPACT_ATOMS: atom_id res chain seq x y z
N MET A 1 -0.16 -3.14 34.19
CA MET A 1 -0.95 -2.73 33.00
C MET A 1 -0.03 -1.85 32.16
N ALA A 2 0.59 -2.39 31.13
CA ALA A 2 1.47 -1.62 30.24
C ALA A 2 0.60 -0.74 29.36
N ASN A 3 0.78 0.58 29.44
CA ASN A 3 0.16 1.56 28.55
C ASN A 3 0.36 1.13 27.09
N SER A 4 -0.71 0.78 26.41
CA SER A 4 -0.64 0.47 24.98
C SER A 4 -0.19 1.74 24.23
N PRO A 5 0.79 1.65 23.31
CA PRO A 5 1.31 2.82 22.59
C PRO A 5 0.28 3.52 21.69
N PHE A 6 -0.96 3.05 21.67
CA PHE A 6 -2.05 3.58 20.85
C PHE A 6 -3.16 4.29 21.65
N SER A 7 -2.90 4.66 22.91
CA SER A 7 -3.95 5.17 23.79
C SER A 7 -4.49 6.57 23.43
N ASN A 8 -3.80 7.36 22.61
CA ASN A 8 -4.32 8.67 22.16
C ASN A 8 -3.55 9.18 20.91
N PRO A 9 -4.09 9.04 19.69
CA PRO A 9 -3.41 9.52 18.48
C PRO A 9 -3.20 11.04 18.46
N ALA A 10 -4.08 11.80 19.09
CA ALA A 10 -3.95 13.25 19.23
C ALA A 10 -2.80 13.66 20.18
N ALA A 11 -2.59 12.90 21.26
CA ALA A 11 -1.46 13.12 22.19
C ALA A 11 -0.12 12.80 21.53
N THR A 12 -0.04 11.72 20.73
CA THR A 12 1.19 11.35 20.01
C THR A 12 1.59 12.38 18.94
N LEU A 13 0.62 12.98 18.26
CA LEU A 13 0.89 14.07 17.30
C LEU A 13 1.33 15.35 18.02
N GLY A 14 0.74 15.66 19.18
CA GLY A 14 1.14 16.81 20.00
C GLY A 14 2.57 16.69 20.56
N ASP A 15 2.95 15.48 21.00
CA ASP A 15 4.30 15.20 21.49
C ASP A 15 5.32 15.17 20.35
N ALA A 16 4.96 14.65 19.17
CA ALA A 16 5.82 14.69 17.98
C ALA A 16 6.17 16.12 17.55
N ALA A 17 5.25 17.07 17.71
CA ALA A 17 5.48 18.48 17.39
C ALA A 17 6.56 19.16 18.26
N ARG A 18 6.88 18.59 19.43
CA ARG A 18 7.94 19.09 20.34
C ARG A 18 9.36 18.73 19.89
N PHE A 19 9.52 17.69 19.04
CA PHE A 19 10.82 17.27 18.53
C PHE A 19 11.09 17.91 17.17
N GLY A 20 12.13 18.76 17.08
CA GLY A 20 12.46 19.52 15.87
C GLY A 20 12.68 18.66 14.63
N GLU A 21 13.32 17.50 14.79
CA GLU A 21 13.57 16.58 13.67
C GLU A 21 12.30 15.92 13.14
N ILE A 22 11.43 15.40 14.03
CA ILE A 22 10.16 14.78 13.65
C ILE A 22 9.25 15.82 12.99
N ARG A 23 9.22 17.04 13.52
CA ARG A 23 8.48 18.15 12.94
C ARG A 23 8.93 18.45 11.51
N SER A 24 10.24 18.50 11.27
CA SER A 24 10.79 18.70 9.91
C SER A 24 10.35 17.60 8.94
N ARG A 25 10.37 16.34 9.36
CA ARG A 25 9.92 15.19 8.56
C ARG A 25 8.42 15.24 8.24
N ILE A 26 7.59 15.66 9.20
CA ILE A 26 6.14 15.84 9.00
C ILE A 26 5.87 17.00 8.05
N PHE A 27 6.55 18.15 8.21
CA PHE A 27 6.39 19.27 7.30
C PHE A 27 6.81 18.93 5.87
N PHE A 28 7.90 18.17 5.71
CA PHE A 28 8.32 17.68 4.41
C PHE A 28 7.25 16.78 3.77
N LEU A 29 6.69 15.84 4.55
CA LEU A 29 5.60 14.97 4.08
C LEU A 29 4.38 15.80 3.63
N ILE A 30 3.91 16.73 4.45
CA ILE A 30 2.77 17.60 4.11
C ILE A 30 3.07 18.42 2.86
N GLY A 31 4.26 19.03 2.77
CA GLY A 31 4.68 19.78 1.59
C GLY A 31 4.70 18.94 0.32
N ALA A 32 5.22 17.71 0.39
CA ALA A 32 5.22 16.77 -0.73
C ALA A 32 3.80 16.37 -1.17
N LEU A 33 2.88 16.14 -0.21
CA LEU A 33 1.48 15.85 -0.52
C LEU A 33 0.73 17.04 -1.12
N VAL A 34 1.06 18.27 -0.71
CA VAL A 34 0.53 19.49 -1.33
C VAL A 34 1.01 19.61 -2.78
N VAL A 35 2.29 19.38 -3.05
CA VAL A 35 2.84 19.36 -4.43
C VAL A 35 2.14 18.30 -5.27
N TYR A 36 1.98 17.09 -4.75
CA TYR A 36 1.19 16.06 -5.41
C TYR A 36 -0.23 16.54 -5.74
N ARG A 37 -0.91 17.15 -4.76
CA ARG A 37 -2.29 17.62 -4.94
C ARG A 37 -2.40 18.72 -6.00
N ILE A 38 -1.48 19.67 -6.02
CA ILE A 38 -1.43 20.71 -7.05
C ILE A 38 -1.29 20.09 -8.45
N GLY A 39 -0.39 19.13 -8.63
CA GLY A 39 -0.18 18.45 -9.91
C GLY A 39 -1.39 17.66 -10.42
N THR A 40 -2.29 17.19 -9.52
CA THR A 40 -3.55 16.53 -9.95
C THR A 40 -4.55 17.48 -10.62
N PHE A 41 -4.34 18.79 -10.57
CA PHE A 41 -5.18 19.79 -11.22
C PHE A 41 -4.59 20.35 -12.53
N ILE A 42 -3.33 20.06 -12.84
CA ILE A 42 -2.67 20.52 -14.06
C ILE A 42 -3.04 19.57 -15.21
N PRO A 43 -3.86 19.97 -16.19
CA PRO A 43 -4.27 19.09 -17.28
C PRO A 43 -3.12 18.82 -18.26
N VAL A 44 -3.19 17.69 -18.95
CA VAL A 44 -2.29 17.37 -20.06
C VAL A 44 -2.58 18.34 -21.22
N PRO A 45 -1.55 18.93 -21.86
CA PRO A 45 -1.75 19.84 -22.98
C PRO A 45 -2.48 19.19 -24.16
N GLY A 46 -3.38 19.93 -24.81
CA GLY A 46 -4.11 19.47 -26.00
C GLY A 46 -5.39 18.67 -25.74
N ILE A 47 -5.88 18.63 -24.49
CA ILE A 47 -7.13 17.95 -24.09
C ILE A 47 -8.27 18.94 -23.99
N ASN A 48 -9.49 18.51 -24.35
CA ASN A 48 -10.72 19.25 -24.13
C ASN A 48 -11.33 18.88 -22.77
N PRO A 49 -11.29 19.77 -21.75
CA PRO A 49 -11.79 19.43 -20.41
C PRO A 49 -13.29 19.10 -20.36
N ALA A 50 -14.09 19.72 -21.24
CA ALA A 50 -15.54 19.52 -21.27
C ALA A 50 -15.93 18.10 -21.74
N GLU A 51 -15.27 17.60 -22.79
CA GLU A 51 -15.51 16.26 -23.30
C GLU A 51 -15.01 15.19 -22.33
N VAL A 52 -13.88 15.45 -21.67
CA VAL A 52 -13.33 14.58 -20.65
C VAL A 52 -14.28 14.46 -19.46
N ALA A 53 -14.83 15.57 -18.97
CA ALA A 53 -15.79 15.56 -17.86
C ALA A 53 -17.06 14.77 -18.21
N ARG A 54 -17.57 14.86 -19.42
CA ARG A 54 -18.71 14.07 -19.92
C ARG A 54 -18.36 12.58 -19.97
N PHE A 55 -17.24 12.21 -20.58
CA PHE A 55 -16.81 10.84 -20.72
C PHE A 55 -16.64 10.11 -19.38
N PHE A 56 -16.04 10.77 -18.40
CA PHE A 56 -15.86 10.21 -17.06
C PHE A 56 -17.14 10.29 -16.21
N GLY A 57 -18.03 11.25 -16.45
CA GLY A 57 -19.34 11.33 -15.81
C GLY A 57 -20.16 10.08 -16.08
N ASP A 58 -20.31 9.70 -17.36
CA ASP A 58 -21.09 8.55 -17.79
C ASP A 58 -20.49 7.20 -17.39
N ARG A 59 -19.15 7.12 -17.32
CA ARG A 59 -18.41 5.89 -17.05
C ARG A 59 -17.84 5.80 -15.64
N SER A 60 -18.33 6.61 -14.77
CA SER A 60 -17.87 6.67 -13.38
C SER A 60 -18.07 5.34 -12.61
N ASN A 61 -18.98 4.47 -13.07
CA ASN A 61 -19.26 3.14 -12.48
C ASN A 61 -18.39 2.00 -13.03
N THR A 62 -17.36 2.32 -13.83
CA THR A 62 -16.46 1.34 -14.42
C THR A 62 -15.13 1.23 -13.65
N ILE A 63 -14.26 0.30 -14.09
CA ILE A 63 -12.88 0.14 -13.60
C ILE A 63 -12.12 1.48 -13.60
N LEU A 64 -12.40 2.37 -14.57
CA LEU A 64 -11.81 3.70 -14.65
C LEU A 64 -12.13 4.56 -13.42
N GLY A 65 -13.30 4.39 -12.80
CA GLY A 65 -13.66 5.07 -11.57
C GLY A 65 -12.77 4.66 -10.39
N ILE A 66 -12.38 3.39 -10.28
CA ILE A 66 -11.47 2.91 -9.23
C ILE A 66 -10.07 3.49 -9.45
N VAL A 67 -9.53 3.42 -10.68
CA VAL A 67 -8.22 4.01 -11.02
C VAL A 67 -8.22 5.51 -10.71
N ASN A 68 -9.33 6.20 -11.00
CA ASN A 68 -9.48 7.61 -10.69
C ASN A 68 -9.43 7.89 -9.17
N MET A 69 -9.98 7.01 -8.35
CA MET A 69 -9.87 7.15 -6.88
C MET A 69 -8.43 6.94 -6.39
N PHE A 70 -7.71 5.95 -6.92
CA PHE A 70 -6.30 5.75 -6.59
C PHE A 70 -5.40 6.93 -7.03
N SER A 71 -5.75 7.59 -8.13
CA SER A 71 -5.05 8.78 -8.62
C SER A 71 -5.53 10.10 -7.99
N GLY A 72 -6.47 10.05 -7.03
CA GLY A 72 -7.00 11.24 -6.36
C GLY A 72 -7.78 12.18 -7.28
N GLY A 73 -8.47 11.63 -8.28
CA GLY A 73 -9.22 12.41 -9.27
C GLY A 73 -8.37 12.94 -10.42
N ALA A 74 -7.09 12.55 -10.49
CA ALA A 74 -6.19 12.98 -11.56
C ALA A 74 -6.59 12.43 -12.94
N LEU A 75 -7.13 11.21 -12.97
CA LEU A 75 -7.57 10.57 -14.21
C LEU A 75 -8.82 11.25 -14.80
N SER A 76 -9.82 11.58 -13.97
CA SER A 76 -11.03 12.26 -14.45
C SER A 76 -10.81 13.68 -14.97
N ARG A 77 -9.68 14.29 -14.59
CA ARG A 77 -9.23 15.60 -15.08
C ARG A 77 -8.17 15.49 -16.16
N LEU A 78 -7.75 14.24 -16.50
CA LEU A 78 -6.61 13.97 -17.36
C LEU A 78 -5.41 14.89 -17.04
N SER A 79 -5.04 14.89 -15.76
CA SER A 79 -3.90 15.67 -15.29
C SER A 79 -2.57 15.00 -15.68
N ILE A 80 -1.47 15.73 -15.52
CA ILE A 80 -0.11 15.19 -15.69
C ILE A 80 0.13 13.93 -14.85
N PHE A 81 -0.61 13.76 -13.74
CA PHE A 81 -0.57 12.59 -12.87
C PHE A 81 -1.70 11.58 -13.13
N ALA A 82 -2.32 11.60 -14.32
CA ALA A 82 -3.44 10.72 -14.66
C ALA A 82 -3.11 9.22 -14.49
N MET A 83 -1.89 8.79 -14.83
CA MET A 83 -1.42 7.42 -14.62
C MET A 83 -1.13 7.10 -13.15
N GLY A 84 -0.94 8.12 -12.30
CA GLY A 84 -0.61 7.95 -10.90
C GLY A 84 0.68 7.16 -10.67
N VAL A 85 0.70 6.37 -9.61
CA VAL A 85 1.81 5.48 -9.24
C VAL A 85 1.64 4.04 -9.75
N MET A 86 0.58 3.75 -10.54
CA MET A 86 0.27 2.41 -11.02
C MET A 86 1.38 1.77 -11.84
N PRO A 87 2.04 2.46 -12.81
CA PRO A 87 3.15 1.87 -13.56
C PRO A 87 4.32 1.46 -12.65
N TYR A 88 4.60 2.23 -11.60
CA TYR A 88 5.63 1.89 -10.62
C TYR A 88 5.26 0.64 -9.80
N ILE A 89 4.01 0.54 -9.35
CA ILE A 89 3.53 -0.63 -8.61
C ILE A 89 3.66 -1.88 -9.48
N SER A 90 3.21 -1.82 -10.73
CA SER A 90 3.31 -2.95 -11.68
C SER A 90 4.76 -3.35 -11.94
N ALA A 91 5.67 -2.39 -12.16
CA ALA A 91 7.09 -2.65 -12.33
C ALA A 91 7.71 -3.29 -11.09
N SER A 92 7.36 -2.78 -9.90
CA SER A 92 7.84 -3.31 -8.63
C SER A 92 7.41 -4.76 -8.41
N ILE A 93 6.15 -5.09 -8.74
CA ILE A 93 5.64 -6.47 -8.68
C ILE A 93 6.46 -7.38 -9.59
N ILE A 94 6.60 -6.99 -10.86
CA ILE A 94 7.30 -7.79 -11.88
C ILE A 94 8.74 -8.05 -11.44
N ILE A 95 9.47 -7.03 -11.02
CA ILE A 95 10.87 -7.17 -10.57
C ILE A 95 10.97 -8.00 -9.29
N GLN A 96 10.06 -7.83 -8.34
CA GLN A 96 10.02 -8.66 -7.13
C GLN A 96 9.73 -10.13 -7.45
N MET A 97 8.80 -10.42 -8.34
CA MET A 97 8.55 -11.79 -8.80
C MET A 97 9.76 -12.37 -9.54
N MET A 98 10.37 -11.61 -10.44
CA MET A 98 11.58 -12.01 -11.15
C MET A 98 12.75 -12.27 -10.19
N SER A 99 12.86 -11.54 -9.09
CA SER A 99 13.90 -11.74 -8.08
C SER A 99 13.81 -13.08 -7.33
N MET A 100 12.70 -13.81 -7.46
CA MET A 100 12.54 -15.16 -6.92
C MET A 100 12.82 -16.26 -7.96
N VAL A 101 12.67 -15.94 -9.24
CA VAL A 101 12.76 -16.93 -10.34
C VAL A 101 14.12 -16.84 -11.05
N VAL A 102 14.64 -15.63 -11.25
CA VAL A 102 15.88 -15.39 -11.99
C VAL A 102 17.08 -15.49 -11.04
N PRO A 103 18.03 -16.44 -11.27
CA PRO A 103 19.16 -16.68 -10.36
C PRO A 103 20.02 -15.46 -10.11
N SER A 104 20.29 -14.64 -11.14
CA SER A 104 21.09 -13.42 -11.00
C SER A 104 20.46 -12.37 -10.08
N LEU A 105 19.12 -12.22 -10.12
CA LEU A 105 18.40 -11.31 -9.24
C LEU A 105 18.27 -11.86 -7.81
N MET A 106 18.22 -13.20 -7.69
CA MET A 106 18.24 -13.88 -6.40
C MET A 106 19.57 -13.69 -5.68
N GLU A 107 20.69 -13.73 -6.40
CA GLU A 107 22.03 -13.43 -5.85
C GLU A 107 22.13 -11.98 -5.39
N LEU A 108 21.70 -11.02 -6.21
CA LEU A 108 21.65 -9.61 -5.83
C LEU A 108 20.85 -9.39 -4.54
N ARG A 109 19.76 -10.11 -4.36
CA ARG A 109 18.95 -10.01 -3.15
C ARG A 109 19.70 -10.48 -1.88
N LYS A 110 20.62 -11.45 -2.02
CA LYS A 110 21.47 -11.93 -0.92
C LYS A 110 22.61 -10.98 -0.57
N GLU A 111 23.00 -10.07 -1.47
CA GLU A 111 24.04 -9.06 -1.24
C GLU A 111 23.63 -7.95 -0.24
N GLY A 112 22.41 -7.97 0.28
CA GLY A 112 21.93 -7.00 1.27
C GLY A 112 21.62 -5.61 0.67
N GLU A 113 22.16 -4.53 1.27
CA GLU A 113 21.87 -3.13 0.88
C GLU A 113 22.32 -2.81 -0.55
N SER A 114 23.47 -3.30 -0.98
CA SER A 114 23.99 -3.10 -2.35
C SER A 114 23.08 -3.69 -3.40
N GLY A 115 22.65 -4.94 -3.18
CA GLY A 115 21.75 -5.63 -4.08
C GLY A 115 20.34 -5.01 -4.12
N ARG A 116 19.84 -4.55 -2.95
CA ARG A 116 18.56 -3.82 -2.89
C ARG A 116 18.57 -2.56 -3.74
N ARG A 117 19.66 -1.78 -3.73
CA ARG A 117 19.79 -0.58 -4.57
C ARG A 117 19.70 -0.92 -6.06
N LYS A 118 20.38 -1.98 -6.52
CA LYS A 118 20.30 -2.44 -7.92
C LYS A 118 18.89 -2.92 -8.29
N ILE A 119 18.21 -3.65 -7.40
CA ILE A 119 16.81 -4.06 -7.63
C ILE A 119 15.90 -2.84 -7.76
N THR A 120 16.11 -1.79 -6.95
CA THR A 120 15.36 -0.53 -7.06
C THR A 120 15.65 0.17 -8.39
N GLU A 121 16.90 0.18 -8.89
CA GLU A 121 17.24 0.71 -10.21
C GLU A 121 16.51 -0.02 -11.33
N TYR A 122 16.49 -1.36 -11.30
CA TYR A 122 15.72 -2.15 -12.29
C TYR A 122 14.22 -1.85 -12.21
N THR A 123 13.68 -1.63 -11.01
CA THR A 123 12.29 -1.21 -10.84
C THR A 123 12.05 0.17 -11.47
N ARG A 124 12.96 1.12 -11.34
CA ARG A 124 12.86 2.45 -11.99
C ARG A 124 12.88 2.32 -13.52
N TYR A 125 13.79 1.52 -14.09
CA TYR A 125 13.81 1.28 -15.54
C TYR A 125 12.53 0.59 -16.03
N GLY A 126 12.06 -0.43 -15.32
CA GLY A 126 10.78 -1.09 -15.60
C GLY A 126 9.60 -0.11 -15.54
N THR A 127 9.61 0.82 -14.59
CA THR A 127 8.60 1.88 -14.48
C THR A 127 8.61 2.79 -15.70
N VAL A 128 9.78 3.22 -16.19
CA VAL A 128 9.88 4.05 -17.40
C VAL A 128 9.24 3.36 -18.60
N ILE A 129 9.59 2.07 -18.83
CA ILE A 129 9.08 1.30 -19.96
C ILE A 129 7.57 1.13 -19.87
N LEU A 130 7.05 0.72 -18.69
CA LEU A 130 5.63 0.53 -18.49
C LEU A 130 4.85 1.85 -18.57
N ALA A 131 5.38 2.93 -18.01
CA ALA A 131 4.76 4.24 -18.06
C ALA A 131 4.68 4.76 -19.50
N LEU A 132 5.73 4.62 -20.31
CA LEU A 132 5.71 4.97 -21.72
C LEU A 132 4.65 4.18 -22.47
N PHE A 133 4.61 2.88 -22.29
CA PHE A 133 3.64 2.01 -22.96
C PHE A 133 2.21 2.36 -22.56
N GLN A 134 1.93 2.46 -21.28
CA GLN A 134 0.59 2.77 -20.76
C GLN A 134 0.14 4.19 -21.13
N SER A 135 1.04 5.19 -21.08
CA SER A 135 0.74 6.58 -21.44
C SER A 135 0.47 6.73 -22.93
N PHE A 136 1.26 6.07 -23.79
CA PHE A 136 1.03 6.06 -25.24
C PHE A 136 -0.33 5.49 -25.56
N ALA A 137 -0.64 4.51 -24.85
CA ALA A 137 -1.83 3.78 -24.94
C ALA A 137 -3.04 4.64 -24.51
N ALA A 138 -3.00 5.25 -23.36
CA ALA A 138 -4.03 6.15 -22.91
C ALA A 138 -4.21 7.32 -23.89
N ALA A 139 -3.11 7.91 -24.40
CA ALA A 139 -3.14 8.98 -25.39
C ALA A 139 -3.89 8.56 -26.66
N GLY A 140 -3.63 7.35 -27.17
CA GLY A 140 -4.32 6.81 -28.35
C GLY A 140 -5.82 6.57 -28.11
N ALA A 141 -6.20 6.12 -26.90
CA ALA A 141 -7.61 5.96 -26.52
C ALA A 141 -8.34 7.30 -26.42
N LEU A 142 -7.67 8.34 -25.91
CA LEU A 142 -8.20 9.70 -25.82
C LEU A 142 -8.40 10.35 -27.19
N GLU A 143 -7.47 10.14 -28.12
CA GLU A 143 -7.57 10.62 -29.49
C GLU A 143 -8.76 9.97 -30.22
N LYS A 144 -8.87 8.65 -30.17
CA LYS A 144 -10.00 7.91 -30.75
C LYS A 144 -11.34 8.30 -30.14
N GLY A 145 -11.37 8.67 -28.85
CA GLY A 145 -12.55 9.14 -28.14
C GLY A 145 -12.97 10.57 -28.48
N GLY A 146 -12.22 11.29 -29.33
CA GLY A 146 -12.54 12.67 -29.71
C GLY A 146 -12.35 13.70 -28.59
N MET A 147 -11.59 13.36 -27.55
CA MET A 147 -11.37 14.21 -26.36
C MET A 147 -10.19 15.19 -26.53
N THR A 148 -9.63 15.28 -27.74
CA THR A 148 -8.43 16.05 -28.04
C THR A 148 -8.75 17.31 -28.84
N LEU A 149 -8.11 18.42 -28.51
CA LEU A 149 -8.15 19.66 -29.30
C LEU A 149 -7.25 19.61 -30.52
N ILE A 150 -6.15 18.86 -30.43
CA ILE A 150 -5.16 18.67 -31.47
C ILE A 150 -5.12 17.17 -31.77
N ALA A 151 -5.48 16.76 -32.97
CA ALA A 151 -5.45 15.36 -33.39
C ALA A 151 -4.11 14.99 -34.04
N GLY A 152 -3.74 13.73 -33.97
CA GLY A 152 -2.59 13.16 -34.66
C GLY A 152 -1.34 13.02 -33.81
N TRP A 153 -0.24 12.67 -34.49
CA TRP A 153 1.06 12.39 -33.85
C TRP A 153 1.57 13.43 -32.86
N PRO A 154 1.39 14.75 -33.06
CA PRO A 154 1.84 15.73 -32.07
C PRO A 154 1.18 15.56 -30.71
N PHE A 155 -0.12 15.30 -30.67
CA PHE A 155 -0.84 15.03 -29.40
C PHE A 155 -0.34 13.77 -28.73
N LEU A 156 -0.22 12.66 -29.51
CA LEU A 156 0.25 11.38 -28.97
C LEU A 156 1.60 11.51 -28.28
N VAL A 157 2.56 12.19 -28.92
CA VAL A 157 3.90 12.38 -28.35
C VAL A 157 3.86 13.27 -27.11
N ILE A 158 3.17 14.41 -27.17
CA ILE A 158 3.09 15.36 -26.05
C ILE A 158 2.38 14.71 -24.83
N ALA A 159 1.24 14.08 -25.06
CA ALA A 159 0.49 13.43 -24.00
C ALA A 159 1.27 12.27 -23.36
N THR A 160 1.93 11.42 -24.19
CA THR A 160 2.75 10.32 -23.70
C THR A 160 3.90 10.81 -22.86
N LEU A 161 4.66 11.77 -23.34
CA LEU A 161 5.79 12.35 -22.57
C LEU A 161 5.33 13.00 -21.29
N THR A 162 4.24 13.77 -21.34
CA THR A 162 3.70 14.48 -20.17
C THR A 162 3.26 13.52 -19.09
N MET A 163 2.45 12.51 -19.43
CA MET A 163 1.95 11.53 -18.45
C MET A 163 3.08 10.62 -17.91
N THR A 164 4.04 10.24 -18.76
CA THR A 164 5.22 9.47 -18.32
C THR A 164 6.07 10.27 -17.37
N THR A 165 6.37 11.55 -17.70
CA THR A 165 7.13 12.43 -16.80
C THR A 165 6.41 12.64 -15.47
N GLY A 166 5.09 12.76 -15.49
CA GLY A 166 4.26 12.85 -14.29
C GLY A 166 4.39 11.59 -13.40
N THR A 167 4.35 10.42 -13.99
CA THR A 167 4.55 9.14 -13.25
C THR A 167 5.95 9.05 -12.65
N LEU A 168 6.98 9.41 -13.41
CA LEU A 168 8.37 9.41 -12.92
C LEU A 168 8.59 10.41 -11.80
N PHE A 169 7.95 11.58 -11.89
CA PHE A 169 7.97 12.57 -10.82
C PHE A 169 7.30 12.04 -9.55
N LEU A 170 6.15 11.35 -9.66
CA LEU A 170 5.47 10.72 -8.51
C LEU A 170 6.30 9.60 -7.89
N MET A 171 6.97 8.80 -8.70
CA MET A 171 7.92 7.78 -8.23
C MET A 171 9.04 8.44 -7.41
N TRP A 172 9.70 9.45 -7.97
CA TRP A 172 10.76 10.19 -7.29
C TRP A 172 10.24 10.86 -6.00
N LEU A 173 9.05 11.48 -6.04
CA LEU A 173 8.43 12.11 -4.87
C LEU A 173 8.15 11.09 -3.77
N GLY A 174 7.65 9.89 -4.12
CA GLY A 174 7.43 8.79 -3.19
C GLY A 174 8.73 8.31 -2.54
N GLU A 175 9.82 8.20 -3.30
CA GLU A 175 11.14 7.87 -2.76
C GLU A 175 11.63 8.97 -1.79
N GLN A 176 11.49 10.25 -2.14
CA GLN A 176 11.86 11.35 -1.26
C GLN A 176 11.05 11.37 0.04
N ILE A 177 9.76 11.07 -0.02
CA ILE A 177 8.92 10.94 1.19
C ILE A 177 9.43 9.78 2.06
N THR A 178 9.82 8.67 1.47
CA THR A 178 10.33 7.50 2.21
C THR A 178 11.67 7.79 2.87
N GLU A 179 12.58 8.53 2.20
CA GLU A 179 13.91 8.86 2.72
C GLU A 179 13.88 9.98 3.77
N ARG A 180 13.15 11.06 3.50
CA ARG A 180 13.17 12.29 4.30
C ARG A 180 11.93 12.50 5.16
N GLY A 181 10.84 11.81 4.87
CA GLY A 181 9.57 11.88 5.59
C GLY A 181 9.42 10.79 6.66
N ILE A 182 8.20 10.37 6.89
CA ILE A 182 7.80 9.27 7.76
C ILE A 182 6.86 8.37 6.97
N GLY A 183 7.09 7.07 7.02
CA GLY A 183 6.27 6.08 6.34
C GLY A 183 6.77 5.71 4.94
N ASN A 184 6.03 4.83 4.28
CA ASN A 184 6.26 4.49 2.87
C ASN A 184 5.65 5.57 1.99
N GLY A 185 6.47 6.30 1.24
CA GLY A 185 6.03 7.45 0.45
C GLY A 185 5.02 7.11 -0.63
N ILE A 186 5.16 5.97 -1.30
CA ILE A 186 4.19 5.52 -2.31
C ILE A 186 2.81 5.27 -1.67
N SER A 187 2.79 4.60 -0.52
CA SER A 187 1.55 4.36 0.24
C SER A 187 0.91 5.66 0.71
N MET A 188 1.72 6.65 1.10
CA MET A 188 1.23 7.98 1.51
C MET A 188 0.63 8.77 0.34
N ILE A 189 1.20 8.68 -0.86
CA ILE A 189 0.64 9.29 -2.07
C ILE A 189 -0.72 8.65 -2.41
N ILE A 190 -0.82 7.32 -2.36
CA ILE A 190 -2.07 6.58 -2.59
C ILE A 190 -3.11 6.98 -1.55
N LEU A 191 -2.74 7.00 -0.26
CA LEU A 191 -3.60 7.45 0.83
C LEU A 191 -4.15 8.85 0.59
N SER A 192 -3.27 9.79 0.22
CA SER A 192 -3.68 11.17 -0.08
C SER A 192 -4.68 11.25 -1.24
N GLY A 193 -4.49 10.42 -2.27
CA GLY A 193 -5.44 10.29 -3.39
C GLY A 193 -6.83 9.81 -2.91
N ILE A 194 -6.86 8.76 -2.11
CA ILE A 194 -8.10 8.17 -1.59
C ILE A 194 -8.82 9.15 -0.66
N VAL A 195 -8.10 9.75 0.30
CA VAL A 195 -8.67 10.71 1.27
C VAL A 195 -9.23 11.95 0.58
N ALA A 196 -8.59 12.41 -0.50
CA ALA A 196 -9.08 13.54 -1.28
C ALA A 196 -10.40 13.25 -2.03
N GLY A 197 -10.74 12.00 -2.29
CA GLY A 197 -12.01 11.55 -2.86
C GLY A 197 -13.14 11.42 -1.85
N LEU A 198 -12.83 11.33 -0.53
CA LEU A 198 -13.82 11.12 0.54
C LEU A 198 -14.92 12.18 0.58
N PRO A 199 -14.62 13.51 0.58
CA PRO A 199 -15.65 14.52 0.65
C PRO A 199 -16.64 14.44 -0.52
N GLY A 200 -16.14 14.18 -1.74
CA GLY A 200 -16.98 13.98 -2.92
C GLY A 200 -17.86 12.75 -2.82
N ALA A 201 -17.36 11.64 -2.30
CA ALA A 201 -18.16 10.42 -2.12
C ALA A 201 -19.28 10.62 -1.10
N VAL A 202 -19.01 11.33 0.02
CA VAL A 202 -20.04 11.67 1.01
C VAL A 202 -21.07 12.61 0.40
N GLY A 203 -20.63 13.65 -0.35
CA GLY A 203 -21.52 14.59 -1.04
C GLY A 203 -22.46 13.87 -2.02
N ASN A 204 -21.93 13.03 -2.89
CA ASN A 204 -22.74 12.26 -3.86
C ASN A 204 -23.74 11.33 -3.17
N THR A 205 -23.36 10.70 -2.05
CA THR A 205 -24.27 9.85 -1.26
C THR A 205 -25.42 10.67 -0.67
N MET A 206 -25.13 11.84 -0.12
CA MET A 206 -26.15 12.77 0.42
C MET A 206 -27.09 13.26 -0.69
N GLU A 207 -26.56 13.57 -1.86
CA GLU A 207 -27.32 13.99 -3.02
C GLU A 207 -28.25 12.86 -3.53
N SER A 208 -27.77 11.62 -3.64
CA SER A 208 -28.58 10.47 -4.00
C SER A 208 -29.71 10.19 -3.01
N VAL A 209 -29.48 10.45 -1.70
CA VAL A 209 -30.55 10.36 -0.69
C VAL A 209 -31.56 11.50 -0.88
N SER A 210 -31.11 12.73 -1.12
CA SER A 210 -32.00 13.89 -1.30
C SER A 210 -32.83 13.80 -2.58
N ASN A 211 -32.28 13.21 -3.65
CA ASN A 211 -32.98 12.98 -4.91
C ASN A 211 -33.94 11.78 -4.88
N GLY A 212 -33.97 11.02 -3.76
CA GLY A 212 -34.85 9.86 -3.62
C GLY A 212 -34.36 8.58 -4.36
N GLU A 213 -33.17 8.61 -4.92
CA GLU A 213 -32.54 7.45 -5.58
C GLU A 213 -32.14 6.36 -4.57
N MET A 214 -31.85 6.77 -3.33
CA MET A 214 -31.49 5.88 -2.23
C MET A 214 -32.37 6.15 -0.99
N PRO A 215 -32.97 5.10 -0.41
CA PRO A 215 -33.68 5.24 0.87
C PRO A 215 -32.74 5.66 2.00
N GLY A 216 -33.15 6.63 2.81
CA GLY A 216 -32.35 7.12 3.95
C GLY A 216 -31.84 6.02 4.91
N PRO A 217 -32.66 4.99 5.26
CA PRO A 217 -32.20 3.86 6.07
C PRO A 217 -31.04 3.08 5.45
N VAL A 218 -30.96 2.99 4.11
CA VAL A 218 -29.85 2.32 3.42
C VAL A 218 -28.56 3.11 3.56
N ALA A 219 -28.62 4.44 3.44
CA ALA A 219 -27.45 5.30 3.68
C ALA A 219 -26.93 5.19 5.12
N LEU A 220 -27.82 5.10 6.11
CA LEU A 220 -27.44 4.87 7.51
C LEU A 220 -26.79 3.49 7.70
N LEU A 221 -27.34 2.45 7.08
CA LEU A 221 -26.77 1.11 7.12
C LEU A 221 -25.37 1.07 6.50
N LEU A 222 -25.14 1.77 5.38
CA LEU A 222 -23.82 1.91 4.77
C LEU A 222 -22.82 2.60 5.69
N LEU A 223 -23.23 3.67 6.37
CA LEU A 223 -22.37 4.36 7.33
C LEU A 223 -21.96 3.41 8.48
N ILE A 224 -22.92 2.68 9.05
CA ILE A 224 -22.65 1.68 10.10
C ILE A 224 -21.71 0.58 9.58
N LEU A 225 -21.92 0.12 8.35
CA LEU A 225 -21.07 -0.89 7.72
C LEU A 225 -19.63 -0.39 7.54
N VAL A 226 -19.43 0.83 7.04
CA VAL A 226 -18.09 1.44 6.88
C VAL A 226 -17.37 1.54 8.23
N ILE A 227 -18.07 2.01 9.28
CA ILE A 227 -17.50 2.08 10.62
C ILE A 227 -17.21 0.68 11.16
N GLY A 228 -18.11 -0.27 10.98
CA GLY A 228 -17.94 -1.66 11.41
C GLY A 228 -16.76 -2.35 10.73
N VAL A 229 -16.64 -2.22 9.39
CA VAL A 229 -15.51 -2.76 8.63
C VAL A 229 -14.21 -2.10 9.05
N THR A 230 -14.20 -0.78 9.24
CA THR A 230 -13.00 -0.05 9.70
C THR A 230 -12.57 -0.54 11.09
N ALA A 231 -13.49 -0.69 12.03
CA ALA A 231 -13.20 -1.20 13.37
C ALA A 231 -12.67 -2.64 13.33
N PHE A 232 -13.25 -3.50 12.48
CA PHE A 232 -12.83 -4.87 12.29
C PHE A 232 -11.42 -4.94 11.69
N VAL A 233 -11.11 -4.11 10.68
CA VAL A 233 -9.78 -4.01 10.06
C VAL A 233 -8.75 -3.58 11.11
N VAL A 234 -9.03 -2.54 11.90
CA VAL A 234 -8.13 -2.08 12.97
C VAL A 234 -7.89 -3.19 14.00
N PHE A 235 -8.93 -3.94 14.36
CA PHE A 235 -8.81 -5.05 15.30
C PHE A 235 -7.90 -6.16 14.74
N MET A 236 -8.11 -6.58 13.50
CA MET A 236 -7.33 -7.63 12.85
C MET A 236 -5.87 -7.24 12.61
N GLU A 237 -5.62 -6.00 12.18
CA GLU A 237 -4.25 -5.50 11.93
C GLU A 237 -3.43 -5.32 13.22
N ARG A 238 -4.09 -5.12 14.37
CA ARG A 238 -3.45 -5.09 15.69
C ARG A 238 -3.22 -6.47 16.29
N ALA A 239 -3.88 -7.48 15.78
CA ALA A 239 -3.81 -8.83 16.31
C ALA A 239 -2.44 -9.46 15.98
N GLN A 240 -1.78 -10.00 17.02
CA GLN A 240 -0.45 -10.57 16.93
C GLN A 240 -0.40 -11.93 17.61
N ARG A 241 0.25 -12.89 16.96
CA ARG A 241 0.67 -14.14 17.60
C ARG A 241 2.03 -13.94 18.26
N ARG A 242 2.10 -14.05 19.57
CA ARG A 242 3.35 -13.93 20.34
C ARG A 242 3.93 -15.30 20.62
N ILE A 243 5.12 -15.60 20.10
CA ILE A 243 5.84 -16.83 20.37
C ILE A 243 6.79 -16.56 21.54
N PRO A 244 6.71 -17.28 22.67
CA PRO A 244 7.62 -17.10 23.79
C PRO A 244 9.01 -17.59 23.40
N VAL A 245 10.01 -16.75 23.67
CA VAL A 245 11.42 -17.02 23.41
C VAL A 245 12.20 -16.78 24.72
N ASP A 246 12.92 -17.80 25.16
CA ASP A 246 13.73 -17.74 26.35
C ASP A 246 15.22 -17.60 26.00
N TYR A 247 15.93 -16.76 26.74
CA TYR A 247 17.39 -16.65 26.63
C TYR A 247 18.06 -17.54 27.65
N ALA A 248 19.13 -18.21 27.24
CA ALA A 248 19.93 -19.01 28.15
C ALA A 248 20.49 -18.17 29.30
N LYS A 249 20.44 -18.70 30.52
CA LYS A 249 21.06 -18.06 31.69
C LYS A 249 22.56 -17.90 31.42
N ARG A 250 23.07 -16.66 31.54
CA ARG A 250 24.51 -16.37 31.43
C ARG A 250 25.11 -16.18 32.80
N GLN A 251 26.17 -16.90 33.08
CA GLN A 251 27.00 -16.67 34.25
C GLN A 251 28.17 -15.76 33.82
N VAL A 252 28.28 -14.59 34.44
CA VAL A 252 29.43 -13.67 34.26
C VAL A 252 30.12 -13.57 35.63
N GLY A 253 31.23 -14.27 35.77
CA GLY A 253 31.95 -14.40 37.03
C GLY A 253 31.10 -15.15 38.09
N ARG A 254 30.98 -14.58 39.30
CA ARG A 254 30.16 -15.14 40.42
C ARG A 254 28.67 -14.76 40.35
N ARG A 255 28.23 -13.91 39.41
CA ARG A 255 26.85 -13.46 39.30
C ARG A 255 26.12 -14.23 38.19
N MET A 256 25.00 -14.85 38.56
CA MET A 256 24.10 -15.50 37.64
C MET A 256 23.03 -14.49 37.21
N TYR A 257 23.01 -14.13 35.91
CA TYR A 257 21.93 -13.33 35.34
C TYR A 257 20.76 -14.27 35.03
N ALA A 258 19.57 -13.97 35.56
CA ALA A 258 18.35 -14.72 35.26
C ALA A 258 18.08 -14.61 33.78
N GLY A 259 17.72 -15.74 33.14
CA GLY A 259 17.31 -15.74 31.75
C GLY A 259 16.09 -14.81 31.57
N GLN A 260 16.19 -13.87 30.63
CA GLN A 260 15.07 -13.03 30.27
C GLN A 260 14.17 -13.81 29.29
N SER A 261 12.87 -13.84 29.54
CA SER A 261 11.90 -14.31 28.59
C SER A 261 11.37 -13.12 27.78
N THR A 262 11.38 -13.23 26.46
CA THR A 262 10.83 -12.25 25.55
C THR A 262 9.83 -12.94 24.59
N HIS A 263 9.18 -12.17 23.74
CA HIS A 263 8.22 -12.71 22.80
C HIS A 263 8.59 -12.26 21.40
N LEU A 264 8.51 -13.16 20.44
CA LEU A 264 8.61 -12.86 19.01
C LEU A 264 7.20 -12.58 18.48
N PRO A 265 6.84 -11.32 18.17
CA PRO A 265 5.51 -10.98 17.71
C PRO A 265 5.38 -11.20 16.19
N PHE A 266 4.37 -11.96 15.78
CA PHE A 266 3.96 -12.10 14.38
C PHE A 266 2.59 -11.48 14.18
N LYS A 267 2.45 -10.54 13.24
CA LYS A 267 1.15 -10.00 12.84
C LYS A 267 0.34 -11.10 12.15
N ILE A 268 -0.98 -11.10 12.29
CA ILE A 268 -1.86 -12.02 11.54
C ILE A 268 -1.77 -11.72 10.05
N ASN A 269 -1.82 -10.43 9.68
CA ASN A 269 -1.57 -9.97 8.34
C ASN A 269 -0.12 -9.50 8.20
N MET A 270 0.78 -10.40 7.79
CA MET A 270 2.19 -10.08 7.54
C MET A 270 2.39 -9.35 6.21
N SER A 271 1.51 -9.56 5.25
CA SER A 271 1.58 -9.00 3.90
C SER A 271 1.02 -7.58 3.79
N GLY A 272 0.26 -7.11 4.79
CA GLY A 272 -0.31 -5.75 4.80
C GLY A 272 -1.31 -5.53 3.68
N VAL A 273 -1.26 -4.34 3.07
CA VAL A 273 -2.15 -3.92 1.97
C VAL A 273 -1.61 -4.23 0.57
N ILE A 274 -0.39 -4.74 0.48
CA ILE A 274 0.30 -4.95 -0.80
C ILE A 274 -0.43 -5.97 -1.69
N PRO A 275 -0.91 -7.14 -1.19
CA PRO A 275 -1.59 -8.12 -2.02
C PRO A 275 -2.85 -7.62 -2.73
N PRO A 276 -3.80 -6.92 -2.09
CA PRO A 276 -4.95 -6.34 -2.79
C PRO A 276 -4.57 -5.31 -3.86
N ILE A 277 -3.54 -4.48 -3.60
CA ILE A 277 -3.04 -3.52 -4.57
C ILE A 277 -2.45 -4.25 -5.78
N PHE A 278 -1.69 -5.33 -5.56
CA PHE A 278 -1.11 -6.14 -6.62
C PHE A 278 -2.19 -6.85 -7.44
N ALA A 279 -3.17 -7.46 -6.77
CA ALA A 279 -4.27 -8.14 -7.43
C ALA A 279 -5.09 -7.17 -8.30
N SER A 280 -5.43 -5.98 -7.80
CA SER A 280 -6.15 -4.96 -8.56
C SER A 280 -5.33 -4.44 -9.75
N SER A 281 -4.03 -4.18 -9.58
CA SER A 281 -3.14 -3.73 -10.65
C SER A 281 -3.03 -4.77 -11.77
N LEU A 282 -2.95 -6.06 -11.43
CA LEU A 282 -2.88 -7.14 -12.39
C LEU A 282 -4.19 -7.32 -13.16
N LEU A 283 -5.35 -7.15 -12.51
CA LEU A 283 -6.66 -7.20 -13.16
C LEU A 283 -6.91 -6.01 -14.11
N LEU A 284 -6.32 -4.85 -13.80
CA LEU A 284 -6.41 -3.67 -14.67
C LEU A 284 -5.63 -3.82 -15.97
N PHE A 285 -4.59 -4.66 -16.00
CA PHE A 285 -3.72 -4.82 -17.17
C PHE A 285 -4.45 -5.35 -18.41
N PRO A 286 -5.25 -6.45 -18.35
CA PRO A 286 -6.05 -6.92 -19.48
C PRO A 286 -7.08 -5.88 -19.97
N ALA A 287 -7.74 -5.18 -19.04
CA ALA A 287 -8.71 -4.13 -19.40
C ALA A 287 -8.04 -2.97 -20.14
N THR A 288 -6.81 -2.62 -19.75
CA THR A 288 -6.01 -1.61 -20.44
C THR A 288 -5.66 -2.08 -21.86
N ILE A 289 -5.17 -3.32 -22.02
CA ILE A 289 -4.86 -3.89 -23.34
C ILE A 289 -6.11 -3.92 -24.23
N ALA A 290 -7.26 -4.35 -23.69
CA ALA A 290 -8.53 -4.40 -24.43
C ALA A 290 -8.96 -3.02 -24.93
N SER A 291 -8.78 -1.97 -24.14
CA SER A 291 -9.07 -0.60 -24.56
C SER A 291 -8.22 -0.12 -25.76
N PHE A 292 -7.04 -0.73 -25.94
CA PHE A 292 -6.17 -0.48 -27.08
C PHE A 292 -6.57 -1.21 -28.34
N LEU A 293 -6.86 -2.50 -28.18
CA LEU A 293 -7.22 -3.37 -29.28
C LEU A 293 -8.63 -3.05 -29.80
N GLY A 294 -9.51 -2.53 -28.96
CA GLY A 294 -10.91 -2.23 -29.27
C GLY A 294 -11.17 -1.15 -30.30
N GLY A 295 -10.14 -0.56 -30.90
CA GLY A 295 -10.25 0.41 -32.00
C GLY A 295 -10.45 -0.20 -33.39
N ASN A 296 -10.23 -1.50 -33.58
CA ASN A 296 -10.46 -2.23 -34.83
C ASN A 296 -11.53 -3.29 -34.56
N THR A 297 -12.79 -2.95 -34.83
CA THR A 297 -13.97 -3.76 -34.53
C THR A 297 -14.08 -5.05 -35.32
N ASP A 298 -13.29 -5.24 -36.39
CA ASP A 298 -13.43 -6.39 -37.32
C ASP A 298 -12.38 -7.51 -37.09
N SER A 299 -11.55 -7.38 -36.08
CA SER A 299 -10.50 -8.38 -35.80
C SER A 299 -10.95 -9.35 -34.71
N TRP A 300 -10.82 -10.66 -34.95
CA TRP A 300 -11.19 -11.72 -33.98
C TRP A 300 -10.53 -11.54 -32.60
N TYR A 301 -9.29 -11.04 -32.54
CA TYR A 301 -8.55 -10.77 -31.30
C TYR A 301 -9.09 -9.55 -30.55
N ALA A 302 -9.68 -8.57 -31.24
CA ALA A 302 -10.31 -7.42 -30.63
C ALA A 302 -11.61 -7.83 -29.90
N ASN A 303 -12.40 -8.71 -30.50
CA ASN A 303 -13.61 -9.25 -29.88
C ASN A 303 -13.27 -10.08 -28.64
N ILE A 304 -12.28 -10.97 -28.72
CA ILE A 304 -11.82 -11.73 -27.54
C ILE A 304 -11.31 -10.80 -26.44
N ALA A 305 -10.54 -9.76 -26.79
CA ALA A 305 -10.04 -8.80 -25.79
C ALA A 305 -11.17 -8.04 -25.12
N GLN A 306 -12.22 -7.65 -25.87
CA GLN A 306 -13.41 -7.00 -25.33
C GLN A 306 -14.23 -7.94 -24.45
N ASP A 307 -14.44 -9.20 -24.86
CA ASP A 307 -15.14 -10.20 -24.08
C ASP A 307 -14.43 -10.50 -22.77
N VAL A 308 -13.12 -10.64 -22.80
CA VAL A 308 -12.28 -10.82 -21.60
C VAL A 308 -12.34 -9.57 -20.69
N ALA A 309 -12.28 -8.37 -21.26
CA ALA A 309 -12.40 -7.14 -20.48
C ALA A 309 -13.79 -6.97 -19.87
N ALA A 310 -14.83 -7.34 -20.59
CA ALA A 310 -16.20 -7.33 -20.08
C ALA A 310 -16.40 -8.36 -18.96
N ALA A 311 -15.88 -9.57 -19.12
CA ALA A 311 -15.95 -10.64 -18.12
C ALA A 311 -15.15 -10.33 -16.86
N LEU A 312 -14.01 -9.60 -17.00
CA LEU A 312 -13.19 -9.10 -15.91
C LEU A 312 -13.67 -7.74 -15.38
N GLY A 313 -14.77 -7.22 -15.89
CA GLY A 313 -15.37 -5.96 -15.44
C GLY A 313 -15.73 -5.99 -13.95
N TYR A 314 -15.67 -4.82 -13.31
CA TYR A 314 -16.04 -4.67 -11.90
C TYR A 314 -17.48 -5.12 -11.64
N GLY A 315 -17.68 -5.91 -10.57
CA GLY A 315 -19.01 -6.46 -10.22
C GLY A 315 -19.39 -7.75 -10.94
N GLN A 316 -18.59 -8.24 -11.89
CA GLN A 316 -18.81 -9.54 -12.52
C GLN A 316 -18.38 -10.69 -11.61
N PRO A 317 -19.10 -11.83 -11.59
CA PRO A 317 -18.75 -12.97 -10.75
C PRO A 317 -17.34 -13.50 -11.03
N LEU A 318 -16.88 -13.48 -12.28
CA LEU A 318 -15.55 -13.92 -12.67
C LEU A 318 -14.47 -12.99 -12.10
N HIS A 319 -14.72 -11.67 -12.11
CA HIS A 319 -13.83 -10.68 -11.48
C HIS A 319 -13.64 -10.99 -9.99
N LEU A 320 -14.72 -11.20 -9.24
CA LEU A 320 -14.69 -11.49 -7.81
C LEU A 320 -13.90 -12.76 -7.49
N VAL A 321 -14.09 -13.83 -8.27
CA VAL A 321 -13.35 -15.10 -8.06
C VAL A 321 -11.86 -14.92 -8.34
N ILE A 322 -11.51 -14.34 -9.50
CA ILE A 322 -10.11 -14.14 -9.86
C ILE A 322 -9.42 -13.19 -8.87
N TYR A 323 -10.11 -12.12 -8.47
CA TYR A 323 -9.59 -11.18 -7.48
C TYR A 323 -9.31 -11.84 -6.13
N ALA A 324 -10.24 -12.69 -5.65
CA ALA A 324 -10.04 -13.48 -4.43
C ALA A 324 -8.81 -14.40 -4.52
N VAL A 325 -8.70 -15.15 -5.61
CA VAL A 325 -7.56 -16.07 -5.85
C VAL A 325 -6.24 -15.30 -5.90
N LEU A 326 -6.21 -14.17 -6.60
CA LEU A 326 -5.02 -13.32 -6.69
C LEU A 326 -4.62 -12.75 -5.34
N ILE A 327 -5.57 -12.26 -4.53
CA ILE A 327 -5.26 -11.76 -3.18
C ILE A 327 -4.62 -12.87 -2.35
N ILE A 328 -5.21 -14.07 -2.32
CA ILE A 328 -4.68 -15.20 -1.56
C ILE A 328 -3.28 -15.56 -2.07
N PHE A 329 -3.10 -15.69 -3.37
CA PHE A 329 -1.81 -15.96 -3.98
C PHE A 329 -0.75 -14.93 -3.57
N PHE A 330 -1.05 -13.64 -3.72
CA PHE A 330 -0.11 -12.58 -3.37
C PHE A 330 0.15 -12.48 -1.87
N CYS A 331 -0.80 -12.84 -1.00
CA CYS A 331 -0.55 -12.92 0.45
C CYS A 331 0.54 -13.96 0.78
N PHE A 332 0.44 -15.16 0.23
CA PHE A 332 1.45 -16.19 0.41
C PHE A 332 2.79 -15.82 -0.23
N PHE A 333 2.73 -15.33 -1.46
CA PHE A 333 3.90 -14.89 -2.21
C PHE A 333 4.68 -13.81 -1.45
N TYR A 334 3.98 -12.77 -1.00
CA TYR A 334 4.62 -11.64 -0.31
C TYR A 334 5.16 -12.02 1.07
N THR A 335 4.45 -12.86 1.81
CA THR A 335 4.94 -13.35 3.10
C THR A 335 6.22 -14.16 2.92
N ALA A 336 6.29 -15.04 1.92
CA ALA A 336 7.51 -15.79 1.59
C ALA A 336 8.65 -14.87 1.10
N LEU A 337 8.31 -13.75 0.45
CA LEU A 337 9.29 -12.76 0.01
C LEU A 337 9.91 -11.99 1.18
N VAL A 338 9.10 -11.53 2.11
CA VAL A 338 9.52 -10.62 3.18
C VAL A 338 10.16 -11.36 4.35
N PHE A 339 9.69 -12.56 4.64
CA PHE A 339 10.11 -13.30 5.83
C PHE A 339 10.84 -14.59 5.51
N ASN A 340 12.08 -14.72 6.03
CA ASN A 340 12.86 -15.96 5.95
C ASN A 340 12.92 -16.61 7.34
N ALA A 341 12.21 -17.74 7.48
CA ALA A 341 12.15 -18.48 8.74
C ALA A 341 13.53 -19.03 9.17
N ARG A 342 14.38 -19.45 8.21
CA ARG A 342 15.73 -19.96 8.48
C ARG A 342 16.64 -18.89 9.05
N ASP A 343 16.69 -17.70 8.41
CA ASP A 343 17.53 -16.58 8.88
C ASP A 343 17.11 -16.15 10.29
N THR A 344 15.81 -16.14 10.57
CA THR A 344 15.28 -15.81 11.90
C THR A 344 15.69 -16.85 12.93
N ALA A 345 15.58 -18.15 12.62
CA ALA A 345 15.98 -19.24 13.52
C ALA A 345 17.51 -19.22 13.77
N ASP A 346 18.31 -18.93 12.76
CA ASP A 346 19.77 -18.81 12.89
C ASP A 346 20.18 -17.58 13.74
N ASN A 347 19.49 -16.46 13.58
CA ASN A 347 19.69 -15.27 14.41
C ASN A 347 19.31 -15.53 15.88
N LEU A 348 18.21 -16.25 16.15
CA LEU A 348 17.84 -16.69 17.48
C LEU A 348 18.93 -17.60 18.08
N LYS A 349 19.41 -18.58 17.31
CA LYS A 349 20.49 -19.48 17.73
C LYS A 349 21.79 -18.72 18.05
N LYS A 350 22.19 -17.76 17.20
CA LYS A 350 23.37 -16.93 17.40
C LYS A 350 23.27 -16.04 18.65
N SER A 351 22.08 -15.56 18.97
CA SER A 351 21.82 -14.75 20.16
C SER A 351 21.65 -15.56 21.45
N GLY A 352 21.70 -16.91 21.35
CA GLY A 352 21.49 -17.81 22.49
C GLY A 352 20.03 -17.88 22.95
N ALA A 353 19.12 -17.48 22.08
CA ALA A 353 17.68 -17.53 22.31
C ALA A 353 17.09 -18.82 21.75
N PHE A 354 16.07 -19.37 22.39
CA PHE A 354 15.38 -20.57 21.93
C PHE A 354 13.87 -20.48 22.19
N VAL A 355 13.12 -21.15 21.36
CA VAL A 355 11.68 -21.32 21.55
C VAL A 355 11.45 -22.45 22.54
N ARG A 356 10.61 -22.21 23.56
CA ARG A 356 10.37 -23.20 24.62
C ARG A 356 9.86 -24.52 24.04
N GLY A 357 10.55 -25.61 24.34
CA GLY A 357 10.20 -26.96 23.90
C GLY A 357 10.67 -27.35 22.50
N ILE A 358 11.40 -26.48 21.78
CA ILE A 358 11.89 -26.73 20.42
C ILE A 358 13.41 -26.57 20.37
N ARG A 359 14.11 -27.50 19.69
CA ARG A 359 15.56 -27.42 19.54
C ARG A 359 15.97 -26.23 18.66
N PRO A 360 16.97 -25.42 19.08
CA PRO A 360 17.48 -24.31 18.26
C PRO A 360 18.03 -24.79 16.91
N GLY A 361 17.74 -24.05 15.85
CA GLY A 361 18.20 -24.35 14.49
C GLY A 361 17.07 -24.77 13.55
N GLN A 362 17.24 -25.84 12.78
CA GLN A 362 16.31 -26.26 11.74
C GLN A 362 14.88 -26.49 12.25
N GLN A 363 14.73 -27.16 13.40
CA GLN A 363 13.39 -27.42 13.99
C GLN A 363 12.67 -26.12 14.37
N THR A 364 13.42 -25.11 14.85
CA THR A 364 12.85 -23.78 15.11
C THR A 364 12.42 -23.11 13.81
N ALA A 365 13.19 -23.24 12.72
CA ALA A 365 12.83 -22.71 11.42
C ALA A 365 11.54 -23.35 10.88
N GLU A 366 11.44 -24.67 10.95
CA GLU A 366 10.23 -25.42 10.53
C GLU A 366 8.99 -25.04 11.36
N TYR A 367 9.14 -24.86 12.66
CA TYR A 367 8.05 -24.42 13.52
C TYR A 367 7.58 -23.00 13.17
N ILE A 368 8.53 -22.08 12.98
CA ILE A 368 8.22 -20.70 12.59
C ILE A 368 7.52 -20.69 11.24
N ASP A 369 7.99 -21.47 10.26
CA ASP A 369 7.39 -21.58 8.93
C ASP A 369 5.95 -22.10 8.98
N GLN A 370 5.69 -23.15 9.77
CA GLN A 370 4.33 -23.67 10.00
C GLN A 370 3.40 -22.62 10.62
N VAL A 371 3.89 -21.87 11.62
CA VAL A 371 3.11 -20.80 12.26
C VAL A 371 2.81 -19.70 11.25
N LEU A 372 3.79 -19.27 10.46
CA LEU A 372 3.64 -18.26 9.42
C LEU A 372 2.64 -18.68 8.35
N THR A 373 2.73 -19.90 7.85
CA THR A 373 1.81 -20.43 6.83
C THR A 373 0.37 -20.39 7.33
N ARG A 374 0.12 -20.80 8.58
CA ARG A 374 -1.21 -20.75 9.19
C ARG A 374 -1.70 -19.32 9.39
N LEU A 375 -0.83 -18.41 9.86
CA LEU A 375 -1.18 -17.00 10.03
C LEU A 375 -1.47 -16.34 8.69
N THR A 376 -0.66 -16.63 7.65
CA THR A 376 -0.87 -16.12 6.29
C THR A 376 -2.19 -16.59 5.71
N LEU A 377 -2.60 -17.84 5.95
CA LEU A 377 -3.90 -18.34 5.50
C LEU A 377 -5.06 -17.52 6.12
N TRP A 378 -5.05 -17.35 7.44
CA TRP A 378 -6.07 -16.56 8.14
C TRP A 378 -6.03 -15.09 7.74
N GLY A 379 -4.83 -14.52 7.58
CA GLY A 379 -4.63 -13.17 7.07
C GLY A 379 -5.16 -12.99 5.65
N ALA A 380 -4.90 -13.96 4.75
CA ALA A 380 -5.38 -13.92 3.38
C ALA A 380 -6.91 -14.01 3.30
N LEU A 381 -7.54 -14.91 4.09
CA LEU A 381 -8.99 -15.02 4.16
C LEU A 381 -9.63 -13.73 4.69
N TYR A 382 -9.04 -13.15 5.74
CA TYR A 382 -9.48 -11.87 6.30
C TYR A 382 -9.41 -10.74 5.26
N VAL A 383 -8.25 -10.57 4.60
CA VAL A 383 -8.05 -9.51 3.60
C VAL A 383 -9.02 -9.70 2.42
N THR A 384 -9.18 -10.93 1.95
CA THR A 384 -10.12 -11.27 0.87
C THR A 384 -11.56 -10.93 1.26
N ALA A 385 -11.98 -11.29 2.47
CA ALA A 385 -13.33 -10.99 2.95
C ALA A 385 -13.57 -9.46 3.03
N VAL A 386 -12.62 -8.72 3.59
CA VAL A 386 -12.72 -7.25 3.69
C VAL A 386 -12.77 -6.58 2.33
N CYS A 387 -12.05 -7.09 1.33
CA CYS A 387 -12.06 -6.54 -0.02
C CYS A 387 -13.36 -6.90 -0.78
N LEU A 388 -13.84 -8.14 -0.66
CA LEU A 388 -14.98 -8.63 -1.44
C LEU A 388 -16.35 -8.22 -0.88
N ILE A 389 -16.53 -8.18 0.45
CA ILE A 389 -17.83 -7.90 1.06
C ILE A 389 -18.42 -6.56 0.57
N PRO A 390 -17.70 -5.43 0.60
CA PRO A 390 -18.23 -4.18 0.07
C PRO A 390 -18.48 -4.22 -1.44
N GLU A 391 -17.64 -4.93 -2.20
CA GLU A 391 -17.79 -5.06 -3.65
C GLU A 391 -19.06 -5.83 -4.03
N ILE A 392 -19.34 -6.92 -3.34
CA ILE A 392 -20.57 -7.71 -3.49
C ILE A 392 -21.81 -6.85 -3.15
N LEU A 393 -21.74 -6.10 -2.05
CA LEU A 393 -22.84 -5.24 -1.62
C LEU A 393 -23.13 -4.13 -2.64
N ILE A 394 -22.08 -3.49 -3.17
CA ILE A 394 -22.23 -2.46 -4.22
C ILE A 394 -22.86 -3.07 -5.48
N SER A 395 -22.40 -4.25 -5.89
CA SER A 395 -22.93 -4.94 -7.07
C SER A 395 -24.40 -5.37 -6.93
N TRP A 396 -24.83 -5.82 -5.73
CA TRP A 396 -26.20 -6.29 -5.51
C TRP A 396 -27.22 -5.18 -5.27
N TYR A 397 -26.82 -4.13 -4.56
CA TYR A 397 -27.74 -3.05 -4.17
C TYR A 397 -27.60 -1.80 -5.05
N GLY A 398 -26.71 -1.79 -6.07
CA GLY A 398 -26.52 -0.65 -6.97
C GLY A 398 -26.14 0.65 -6.27
N VAL A 399 -25.47 0.56 -5.11
CA VAL A 399 -25.17 1.71 -4.27
C VAL A 399 -24.12 2.61 -4.95
N PRO A 400 -24.35 3.93 -5.05
CA PRO A 400 -23.39 4.86 -5.65
C PRO A 400 -22.13 5.07 -4.80
N PHE A 401 -22.05 4.41 -3.65
CA PHE A 401 -20.92 4.50 -2.72
C PHE A 401 -19.74 3.65 -3.20
N ARG A 402 -18.72 4.31 -3.75
CA ARG A 402 -17.57 3.66 -4.41
C ARG A 402 -16.41 3.31 -3.49
N PHE A 403 -16.57 3.46 -2.18
CA PHE A 403 -15.53 3.05 -1.23
C PHE A 403 -15.51 1.53 -1.09
N GLY A 404 -14.85 0.85 -2.04
CA GLY A 404 -14.60 -0.58 -1.97
C GLY A 404 -13.74 -0.95 -0.75
N GLY A 405 -13.87 -2.20 -0.29
CA GLY A 405 -13.12 -2.71 0.87
C GLY A 405 -11.61 -2.54 0.75
N THR A 406 -11.07 -2.61 -0.46
CA THR A 406 -9.65 -2.37 -0.75
C THR A 406 -9.21 -0.95 -0.34
N LEU A 407 -10.02 0.07 -0.65
CA LEU A 407 -9.70 1.45 -0.31
C LEU A 407 -9.75 1.68 1.21
N LEU A 408 -10.77 1.13 1.88
CA LEU A 408 -10.86 1.19 3.35
C LEU A 408 -9.67 0.49 4.02
N LEU A 409 -9.30 -0.69 3.53
CA LEU A 409 -8.15 -1.43 4.03
C LEU A 409 -6.86 -0.62 3.86
N ILE A 410 -6.63 -0.02 2.69
CA ILE A 410 -5.45 0.81 2.42
C ILE A 410 -5.41 2.00 3.38
N VAL A 411 -6.52 2.74 3.53
CA VAL A 411 -6.58 3.90 4.44
C VAL A 411 -6.22 3.48 5.85
N VAL A 412 -6.85 2.44 6.39
CA VAL A 412 -6.62 2.01 7.77
C VAL A 412 -5.19 1.53 7.98
N VAL A 413 -4.69 0.64 7.11
CA VAL A 413 -3.36 0.04 7.33
C VAL A 413 -2.25 1.07 7.12
N VAL A 414 -2.34 1.94 6.11
CA VAL A 414 -1.32 2.97 5.87
C VAL A 414 -1.28 3.97 7.04
N VAL A 415 -2.45 4.39 7.57
CA VAL A 415 -2.51 5.25 8.75
C VAL A 415 -1.93 4.54 9.98
N MET A 416 -2.23 3.25 10.18
CA MET A 416 -1.67 2.48 11.30
C MET A 416 -0.15 2.31 11.19
N ASP A 417 0.36 2.03 9.98
CA ASP A 417 1.81 1.92 9.75
C ASP A 417 2.51 3.26 9.95
N PHE A 418 1.91 4.36 9.48
CA PHE A 418 2.39 5.72 9.75
C PHE A 418 2.48 6.02 11.24
N MET A 419 1.41 5.74 12.00
CA MET A 419 1.39 5.94 13.45
C MET A 419 2.41 5.04 14.18
N SER A 420 2.60 3.82 13.73
CA SER A 420 3.60 2.89 14.27
C SER A 420 5.03 3.40 14.06
N GLN A 421 5.34 3.90 12.86
CA GLN A 421 6.64 4.47 12.55
C GLN A 421 6.90 5.78 13.30
N LEU A 422 5.87 6.65 13.39
CA LEU A 422 5.95 7.87 14.17
C LEU A 422 6.28 7.56 15.64
N ASN A 423 5.59 6.59 16.25
CA ASN A 423 5.85 6.15 17.62
C ASN A 423 7.26 5.57 17.78
N ALA A 424 7.75 4.77 16.83
CA ALA A 424 9.11 4.23 16.86
C ALA A 424 10.16 5.35 16.83
N HIS A 425 9.99 6.36 15.98
CA HIS A 425 10.86 7.52 15.94
C HIS A 425 10.82 8.33 17.24
N MET A 426 9.65 8.54 17.85
CA MET A 426 9.55 9.23 19.13
C MET A 426 10.25 8.47 20.25
N MET A 427 10.09 7.15 20.33
CA MET A 427 10.74 6.32 21.36
C MET A 427 12.26 6.34 21.23
N SER A 428 12.81 6.33 20.01
CA SER A 428 14.26 6.39 19.78
C SER A 428 14.88 7.68 20.28
N HIS A 429 14.17 8.80 20.26
CA HIS A 429 14.63 10.09 20.77
C HIS A 429 14.47 10.27 22.29
N HIS A 430 13.54 9.57 22.94
CA HIS A 430 13.40 9.60 24.41
C HIS A 430 14.50 8.82 25.15
N TYR A 431 15.01 7.76 24.53
CA TYR A 431 15.99 6.85 25.16
C TYR A 431 17.33 7.52 25.55
N PRO A 432 17.95 8.39 24.73
CA PRO A 432 19.18 9.09 25.11
C PRO A 432 19.00 10.07 26.27
N GLY A 433 17.84 10.70 26.39
CA GLY A 433 17.52 11.62 27.48
C GLY A 433 17.36 10.92 28.84
N LEU A 434 16.79 9.73 28.85
CA LEU A 434 16.68 8.89 30.04
C LEU A 434 18.03 8.31 30.45
N LEU A 435 18.86 7.88 29.51
CA LEU A 435 20.21 7.40 29.78
C LEU A 435 21.13 8.51 30.33
N LYS A 436 21.04 9.73 29.79
CA LYS A 436 21.76 10.89 30.35
C LYS A 436 21.32 11.21 31.76
N LYS A 437 20.04 11.15 32.08
CA LYS A 437 19.53 11.34 33.47
C LYS A 437 19.95 10.21 34.40
N ALA A 438 19.97 8.96 33.94
CA ALA A 438 20.38 7.81 34.73
C ALA A 438 21.90 7.79 34.98
N ASN A 439 22.73 8.17 34.01
CA ASN A 439 24.19 8.23 34.17
C ASN A 439 24.69 9.43 35.00
N LEU A 440 23.97 10.55 35.01
CA LEU A 440 24.30 11.70 35.81
C LEU A 440 24.09 11.49 37.33
N LEU A 441 23.30 10.49 37.70
CA LEU A 441 23.05 10.14 39.11
C LEU A 441 24.00 9.03 39.64
N GLY A 442 24.69 8.29 38.76
CA GLY A 442 25.52 7.12 39.13
C GLY A 442 27.01 7.32 39.14
N TYR A 443 27.55 8.28 38.40
CA TYR A 443 29.02 8.42 38.23
C TYR A 443 29.63 9.69 38.85
N GLY A 444 28.85 10.49 39.53
CA GLY A 444 29.28 11.74 40.15
C GLY A 444 29.70 11.64 41.63
N ARG A 445 29.84 10.43 42.20
CA ARG A 445 30.11 10.26 43.62
C ARG A 445 31.17 9.22 43.95
N SER A 446 32.25 9.21 43.21
CA SER A 446 33.54 8.65 43.69
C SER A 446 34.66 9.65 43.38
N GLY A 447 34.64 10.76 44.11
CA GLY A 447 35.82 11.58 44.22
C GLY A 447 36.87 10.83 45.05
N PRO A 448 38.16 10.89 44.67
CA PRO A 448 39.21 10.35 45.51
C PRO A 448 39.45 11.32 46.69
N GLY A 449 39.12 10.85 47.86
CA GLY A 449 39.35 11.59 49.11
C GLY A 449 39.63 10.66 50.27
N GLY A 450 40.86 10.54 50.60
CA GLY A 450 41.34 9.91 51.83
C GLY A 450 42.21 8.72 51.63
#